data_a90feaa5c8a31adfb83b15702b4614ad
#
_entry.id   a90feaa5c8a31adfb83b15702b4614ad
#
_cell.length_a   1.000
_cell.length_b   1.000
_cell.length_c   1.000
_cell.angle_alpha   90.00
_cell.angle_beta   90.00
_cell.angle_gamma   90.00
#
_symmetry.space_group_name_H-M   'P 1'
#
loop_
_entity.id
_entity.type
_entity.pdbx_description
1 polymer ?
#
loop_
_entity_poly.entity_id
_entity_poly.type
_entity_poly.pdbx_seq_one_letter_code
_entity_poly.pdbx_strand_id
1 'polypeptide(L)'
;MTVRLLNHLEEGPASAPALLLGPSLGTSLALWDRVAPELSAAHRVVRWDLPGHGGSAADLIGPGATVGDLAALVLELADALGIDRFAYAGVSLGGAVGLHLAVHHPGRLSSLAVLCSSAHFGGEAPWRERAERVRREGLAGLAQSADARWFTPGFSVPGLVRDHREADPGAYAACCDALAAFDLRDRLGDIAVPTLVVAGRQDPATPPPHLREIADAVPAATLVELPGASHLAPAQCPRAVLTALRTHLDGPPASGTAVRREVLGDAHVDRAQARQTPFTARFQDFISRYAWGEIWTDPTLSRRERSMITLTALVAHGHHDELAMHVRAARRNGLTPEEIGAVLLQTAVYCGVPAANSAFATAQRVLAEEEAG
;
A
#
# COMPACT_ATOMS: atom_id res chain seq x y z
N MET A 1 11.14 15.14 -33.99
CA MET A 1 10.69 15.98 -32.86
C MET A 1 10.97 15.20 -31.61
N THR A 2 11.71 15.74 -30.65
CA THR A 2 11.94 15.06 -29.35
C THR A 2 10.61 15.09 -28.57
N VAL A 3 10.08 13.92 -28.25
CA VAL A 3 8.88 13.82 -27.38
C VAL A 3 9.24 14.40 -26.03
N ARG A 4 8.51 15.41 -25.56
CA ARG A 4 8.66 15.95 -24.22
C ARG A 4 7.84 15.10 -23.28
N LEU A 5 8.50 14.42 -22.35
CA LEU A 5 7.86 13.56 -21.35
C LEU A 5 7.57 14.34 -20.05
N LEU A 6 6.69 13.80 -19.25
CA LEU A 6 6.52 14.19 -17.85
C LEU A 6 7.87 14.02 -17.12
N ASN A 7 8.22 14.98 -16.26
CA ASN A 7 9.34 14.81 -15.34
C ASN A 7 9.04 13.65 -14.40
N HIS A 8 10.04 12.82 -14.18
CA HIS A 8 9.88 11.60 -13.37
C HIS A 8 11.18 11.21 -12.67
N LEU A 9 11.04 10.37 -11.67
CA LEU A 9 12.14 9.72 -10.98
C LEU A 9 11.88 8.21 -10.94
N GLU A 10 12.88 7.43 -11.36
CA GLU A 10 12.86 5.98 -11.28
C GLU A 10 13.69 5.49 -10.10
N GLU A 11 13.16 4.51 -9.35
CA GLU A 11 13.81 3.86 -8.21
C GLU A 11 13.53 2.36 -8.24
N GLY A 12 14.47 1.56 -7.72
CA GLY A 12 14.34 0.11 -7.64
C GLY A 12 14.91 -0.64 -8.85
N PRO A 13 14.86 -1.98 -8.84
CA PRO A 13 15.43 -2.80 -9.90
C PRO A 13 14.66 -2.65 -11.23
N ALA A 14 15.37 -2.40 -12.33
CA ALA A 14 14.74 -2.22 -13.64
C ALA A 14 13.95 -3.45 -14.14
N SER A 15 14.28 -4.65 -13.65
CA SER A 15 13.60 -5.91 -13.98
C SER A 15 12.41 -6.23 -13.07
N ALA A 16 12.20 -5.46 -11.98
CA ALA A 16 11.07 -5.66 -11.08
C ALA A 16 9.75 -5.19 -11.71
N PRO A 17 8.59 -5.66 -11.22
CA PRO A 17 7.29 -5.19 -11.66
C PRO A 17 7.18 -3.67 -11.56
N ALA A 18 6.70 -3.02 -12.62
CA ALA A 18 6.60 -1.57 -12.66
C ALA A 18 5.41 -1.05 -11.84
N LEU A 19 5.65 0.04 -11.09
CA LEU A 19 4.66 0.76 -10.30
C LEU A 19 4.77 2.26 -10.59
N LEU A 20 3.72 2.84 -11.17
CA LEU A 20 3.65 4.28 -11.41
C LEU A 20 2.89 4.99 -10.27
N LEU A 21 3.45 6.09 -9.76
CA LEU A 21 2.90 6.86 -8.65
C LEU A 21 2.49 8.26 -9.10
N GLY A 22 1.18 8.52 -9.09
CA GLY A 22 0.57 9.78 -9.54
C GLY A 22 0.37 10.79 -8.41
N PRO A 23 0.72 12.08 -8.63
CA PRO A 23 0.63 13.14 -7.62
C PRO A 23 -0.79 13.70 -7.49
N SER A 24 -1.04 14.47 -6.42
CA SER A 24 -2.23 15.30 -6.25
C SER A 24 -2.05 16.65 -6.96
N LEU A 25 -3.16 17.31 -7.34
CA LEU A 25 -3.12 18.66 -7.90
C LEU A 25 -2.41 19.64 -6.94
N GLY A 26 -1.43 20.36 -7.45
CA GLY A 26 -0.62 21.30 -6.68
C GLY A 26 0.54 20.65 -5.91
N THR A 27 0.81 19.37 -6.10
CA THR A 27 1.99 18.71 -5.52
C THR A 27 2.95 18.23 -6.61
N SER A 28 4.16 17.89 -6.21
CA SER A 28 5.16 17.23 -7.04
C SER A 28 5.28 15.74 -6.71
N LEU A 29 6.19 15.05 -7.41
CA LEU A 29 6.58 13.67 -7.12
C LEU A 29 7.08 13.47 -5.67
N ALA A 30 7.47 14.55 -4.98
CA ALA A 30 7.84 14.54 -3.57
C ALA A 30 6.71 14.13 -2.61
N LEU A 31 5.44 14.15 -3.06
CA LEU A 31 4.32 13.59 -2.31
C LEU A 31 4.60 12.15 -1.84
N TRP A 32 5.37 11.40 -2.61
CA TRP A 32 5.66 9.99 -2.40
C TRP A 32 7.00 9.72 -1.70
N ASP A 33 7.80 10.75 -1.36
CA ASP A 33 9.15 10.60 -0.78
C ASP A 33 9.22 9.67 0.44
N ARG A 34 8.15 9.65 1.25
CA ARG A 34 8.08 8.83 2.46
C ARG A 34 7.60 7.39 2.25
N VAL A 35 7.20 7.04 1.02
CA VAL A 35 6.60 5.74 0.66
C VAL A 35 7.42 5.04 -0.43
N ALA A 36 7.87 5.78 -1.44
CA ALA A 36 8.55 5.23 -2.60
C ALA A 36 9.82 4.40 -2.27
N PRO A 37 10.73 4.83 -1.35
CA PRO A 37 11.93 4.05 -1.04
C PRO A 37 11.63 2.63 -0.55
N GLU A 38 10.55 2.47 0.21
CA GLU A 38 10.13 1.16 0.72
C GLU A 38 9.48 0.28 -0.37
N LEU A 39 8.79 0.89 -1.34
CA LEU A 39 8.20 0.17 -2.47
C LEU A 39 9.26 -0.22 -3.50
N SER A 40 10.31 0.60 -3.66
CA SER A 40 11.39 0.36 -4.61
C SER A 40 12.27 -0.86 -4.27
N ALA A 41 12.14 -1.39 -3.05
CA ALA A 41 12.80 -2.65 -2.69
C ALA A 41 12.30 -3.84 -3.51
N ALA A 42 11.02 -3.83 -3.96
CA ALA A 42 10.39 -4.91 -4.69
C ALA A 42 9.83 -4.51 -6.07
N HIS A 43 9.74 -3.21 -6.37
CA HIS A 43 9.15 -2.68 -7.60
C HIS A 43 10.10 -1.73 -8.32
N ARG A 44 9.97 -1.63 -9.64
CA ARG A 44 10.47 -0.51 -10.44
C ARG A 44 9.48 0.65 -10.29
N VAL A 45 9.76 1.55 -9.33
CA VAL A 45 8.89 2.66 -8.99
C VAL A 45 9.17 3.85 -9.90
N VAL A 46 8.14 4.39 -10.55
CA VAL A 46 8.21 5.61 -11.37
C VAL A 46 7.28 6.65 -10.76
N ARG A 47 7.85 7.69 -10.16
CA ARG A 47 7.11 8.86 -9.66
C ARG A 47 7.15 9.95 -10.70
N TRP A 48 6.05 10.64 -10.95
CA TRP A 48 5.98 11.65 -11.99
C TRP A 48 5.30 12.93 -11.52
N ASP A 49 5.60 14.04 -12.19
CA ASP A 49 5.02 15.36 -11.94
C ASP A 49 3.92 15.68 -12.94
N LEU A 50 2.82 16.31 -12.47
CA LEU A 50 1.81 16.91 -13.35
C LEU A 50 2.44 17.98 -14.26
N PRO A 51 1.91 18.24 -15.46
CA PRO A 51 2.32 19.38 -16.27
C PRO A 51 2.36 20.69 -15.47
N GLY A 52 3.45 21.44 -15.58
CA GLY A 52 3.66 22.69 -14.85
C GLY A 52 3.86 22.56 -13.35
N HIS A 53 4.04 21.33 -12.84
CA HIS A 53 4.37 21.05 -11.44
C HIS A 53 5.77 20.42 -11.36
N GLY A 54 6.49 20.67 -10.26
CA GLY A 54 7.84 20.12 -10.09
C GLY A 54 8.74 20.41 -11.28
N GLY A 55 9.25 19.36 -11.93
CA GLY A 55 10.11 19.47 -13.11
C GLY A 55 9.39 19.33 -14.46
N SER A 56 8.07 19.09 -14.50
CA SER A 56 7.33 18.92 -15.76
C SER A 56 7.06 20.26 -16.46
N ALA A 57 7.25 20.28 -17.78
CA ALA A 57 6.97 21.47 -18.59
C ALA A 57 5.47 21.82 -18.56
N ALA A 58 5.17 23.13 -18.51
CA ALA A 58 3.79 23.61 -18.42
C ALA A 58 3.01 23.46 -19.73
N ASP A 59 3.68 23.49 -20.87
CA ASP A 59 3.13 23.40 -22.21
C ASP A 59 2.73 21.96 -22.64
N LEU A 60 2.84 20.97 -21.73
CA LEU A 60 2.36 19.61 -21.96
C LEU A 60 0.83 19.49 -21.97
N ILE A 61 0.12 20.44 -21.36
CA ILE A 61 -1.33 20.58 -21.43
C ILE A 61 -1.75 22.02 -21.60
N GLY A 62 -2.98 22.27 -22.04
CA GLY A 62 -3.52 23.60 -22.23
C GLY A 62 -4.96 23.75 -21.70
N PRO A 63 -5.56 24.93 -21.87
CA PRO A 63 -6.93 25.18 -21.46
C PRO A 63 -7.90 24.16 -22.05
N GLY A 64 -8.87 23.68 -21.23
CA GLY A 64 -9.84 22.69 -21.63
C GLY A 64 -9.31 21.25 -21.62
N ALA A 65 -8.12 21.00 -21.06
CA ALA A 65 -7.56 19.66 -20.89
C ALA A 65 -8.52 18.76 -20.10
N THR A 66 -8.44 17.47 -20.36
CA THR A 66 -9.22 16.41 -19.69
C THR A 66 -8.31 15.50 -18.87
N VAL A 67 -8.91 14.68 -18.00
CA VAL A 67 -8.15 13.62 -17.32
C VAL A 67 -7.62 12.58 -18.31
N GLY A 68 -8.31 12.41 -19.47
CA GLY A 68 -7.82 11.59 -20.58
C GLY A 68 -6.52 12.09 -21.18
N ASP A 69 -6.33 13.41 -21.32
CA ASP A 69 -5.08 13.99 -21.80
C ASP A 69 -3.92 13.73 -20.82
N LEU A 70 -4.18 13.85 -19.50
CA LEU A 70 -3.20 13.49 -18.47
C LEU A 70 -2.87 12.00 -18.49
N ALA A 71 -3.86 11.14 -18.70
CA ALA A 71 -3.65 9.69 -18.84
C ALA A 71 -2.81 9.36 -20.08
N ALA A 72 -3.01 10.05 -21.19
CA ALA A 72 -2.20 9.90 -22.39
C ALA A 72 -0.72 10.22 -22.13
N LEU A 73 -0.43 11.33 -21.43
CA LEU A 73 0.95 11.68 -21.04
C LEU A 73 1.60 10.61 -20.15
N VAL A 74 0.84 9.99 -19.25
CA VAL A 74 1.33 8.89 -18.42
C VAL A 74 1.63 7.64 -19.27
N LEU A 75 0.81 7.34 -20.27
CA LEU A 75 1.06 6.23 -21.21
C LEU A 75 2.29 6.50 -22.07
N GLU A 76 2.46 7.74 -22.59
CA GLU A 76 3.66 8.15 -23.34
C GLU A 76 4.93 8.01 -22.49
N LEU A 77 4.86 8.38 -21.21
CA LEU A 77 5.97 8.16 -20.27
C LEU A 77 6.27 6.67 -20.11
N ALA A 78 5.25 5.84 -19.86
CA ALA A 78 5.41 4.40 -19.70
C ALA A 78 6.03 3.76 -20.96
N ASP A 79 5.56 4.15 -22.15
CA ASP A 79 6.08 3.66 -23.44
C ASP A 79 7.55 4.06 -23.66
N ALA A 80 7.91 5.31 -23.33
CA ALA A 80 9.28 5.79 -23.43
C ALA A 80 10.24 5.05 -22.49
N LEU A 81 9.75 4.56 -21.35
CA LEU A 81 10.49 3.77 -20.37
C LEU A 81 10.47 2.26 -20.69
N GLY A 82 9.81 1.84 -21.77
CA GLY A 82 9.66 0.43 -22.15
C GLY A 82 8.77 -0.35 -21.18
N ILE A 83 7.80 0.31 -20.55
CA ILE A 83 6.86 -0.30 -19.60
C ILE A 83 5.53 -0.57 -20.31
N ASP A 84 5.30 -1.80 -20.70
CA ASP A 84 4.06 -2.22 -21.38
C ASP A 84 2.87 -2.33 -20.40
N ARG A 85 3.11 -2.92 -19.23
CA ARG A 85 2.08 -3.12 -18.21
C ARG A 85 2.62 -2.77 -16.82
N PHE A 86 1.80 -2.07 -16.01
CA PHE A 86 2.22 -1.55 -14.71
C PHE A 86 1.10 -1.57 -13.67
N ALA A 87 1.46 -1.59 -12.40
CA ALA A 87 0.59 -1.21 -11.31
C ALA A 87 0.55 0.33 -11.22
N TYR A 88 -0.60 0.89 -10.87
CA TYR A 88 -0.75 2.33 -10.74
C TYR A 88 -1.31 2.70 -9.37
N ALA A 89 -0.71 3.70 -8.72
CA ALA A 89 -1.25 4.29 -7.50
C ALA A 89 -1.29 5.81 -7.64
N GLY A 90 -2.43 6.44 -7.36
CA GLY A 90 -2.59 7.89 -7.53
C GLY A 90 -3.40 8.54 -6.41
N VAL A 91 -2.99 9.77 -6.05
CA VAL A 91 -3.68 10.60 -5.05
C VAL A 91 -4.51 11.66 -5.76
N SER A 92 -5.78 11.82 -5.38
CA SER A 92 -6.65 12.90 -5.86
C SER A 92 -6.74 12.93 -7.39
N LEU A 93 -6.25 13.97 -8.07
CA LEU A 93 -6.18 14.02 -9.54
C LEU A 93 -5.38 12.85 -10.13
N GLY A 94 -4.28 12.44 -9.49
CA GLY A 94 -3.56 11.22 -9.87
C GLY A 94 -4.41 9.97 -9.74
N GLY A 95 -5.31 9.91 -8.75
CA GLY A 95 -6.30 8.85 -8.61
C GLY A 95 -7.34 8.85 -9.73
N ALA A 96 -7.80 10.04 -10.15
CA ALA A 96 -8.70 10.20 -11.31
C ALA A 96 -8.03 9.71 -12.62
N VAL A 97 -6.73 10.03 -12.81
CA VAL A 97 -5.93 9.48 -13.93
C VAL A 97 -5.92 7.95 -13.88
N GLY A 98 -5.70 7.37 -12.69
CA GLY A 98 -5.74 5.91 -12.51
C GLY A 98 -7.10 5.29 -12.85
N LEU A 99 -8.20 5.90 -12.41
CA LEU A 99 -9.57 5.47 -12.76
C LEU A 99 -9.81 5.55 -14.28
N HIS A 100 -9.37 6.63 -14.92
CA HIS A 100 -9.47 6.78 -16.37
C HIS A 100 -8.68 5.70 -17.11
N LEU A 101 -7.44 5.43 -16.69
CA LEU A 101 -6.62 4.35 -17.25
C LEU A 101 -7.30 2.99 -17.10
N ALA A 102 -7.88 2.69 -15.94
CA ALA A 102 -8.53 1.41 -15.67
C ALA A 102 -9.77 1.18 -16.55
N VAL A 103 -10.53 2.23 -16.86
CA VAL A 103 -11.72 2.17 -17.73
C VAL A 103 -11.32 2.10 -19.21
N HIS A 104 -10.38 2.93 -19.65
CA HIS A 104 -10.11 3.12 -21.09
C HIS A 104 -8.88 2.34 -21.59
N HIS A 105 -7.97 1.96 -20.69
CA HIS A 105 -6.73 1.24 -21.03
C HIS A 105 -6.47 0.05 -20.07
N PRO A 106 -7.46 -0.83 -19.80
CA PRO A 106 -7.35 -1.89 -18.79
C PRO A 106 -6.19 -2.86 -19.07
N GLY A 107 -5.82 -3.07 -20.33
CA GLY A 107 -4.68 -3.92 -20.72
C GLY A 107 -3.31 -3.40 -20.24
N ARG A 108 -3.20 -2.09 -19.96
CA ARG A 108 -1.97 -1.45 -19.46
C ARG A 108 -1.79 -1.59 -17.94
N LEU A 109 -2.86 -1.89 -17.20
CA LEU A 109 -2.82 -1.98 -15.75
C LEU A 109 -2.76 -3.42 -15.26
N SER A 110 -1.86 -3.71 -14.33
CA SER A 110 -1.85 -4.95 -13.55
C SER A 110 -2.72 -4.84 -12.30
N SER A 111 -2.75 -3.67 -11.67
CA SER A 111 -3.62 -3.32 -10.56
C SER A 111 -3.74 -1.80 -10.42
N LEU A 112 -4.74 -1.35 -9.65
CA LEU A 112 -5.01 0.07 -9.41
C LEU A 112 -5.10 0.34 -7.90
N ALA A 113 -4.48 1.43 -7.41
CA ALA A 113 -4.72 1.99 -6.09
C ALA A 113 -5.17 3.46 -6.22
N VAL A 114 -6.35 3.77 -5.70
CA VAL A 114 -6.96 5.10 -5.71
C VAL A 114 -6.95 5.65 -4.30
N LEU A 115 -6.18 6.72 -4.06
CA LEU A 115 -5.99 7.28 -2.73
C LEU A 115 -6.61 8.69 -2.67
N CYS A 116 -7.45 8.96 -1.68
CA CYS A 116 -7.99 10.30 -1.43
C CYS A 116 -8.44 11.00 -2.73
N SER A 117 -9.32 10.35 -3.49
CA SER A 117 -9.76 10.76 -4.82
C SER A 117 -11.27 10.69 -4.95
N SER A 118 -11.79 10.81 -6.15
CA SER A 118 -13.22 10.74 -6.43
C SER A 118 -13.48 10.28 -7.88
N ALA A 119 -14.63 9.66 -8.13
CA ALA A 119 -15.12 9.43 -9.48
C ALA A 119 -15.75 10.69 -10.08
N HIS A 120 -16.07 11.68 -9.23
CA HIS A 120 -16.65 12.97 -9.61
C HIS A 120 -16.34 14.03 -8.55
N PHE A 121 -15.68 15.11 -8.92
CA PHE A 121 -15.14 16.10 -7.98
C PHE A 121 -16.09 17.27 -7.67
N GLY A 122 -17.39 17.00 -7.49
CA GLY A 122 -18.38 17.99 -7.07
C GLY A 122 -18.93 18.89 -8.19
N GLY A 123 -18.61 18.57 -9.45
CA GLY A 123 -19.14 19.23 -10.63
C GLY A 123 -18.27 20.32 -11.24
N GLU A 124 -18.72 20.83 -12.36
CA GLU A 124 -17.96 21.69 -13.27
C GLU A 124 -17.69 23.09 -12.71
N ALA A 125 -18.73 23.72 -12.16
CA ALA A 125 -18.68 25.15 -11.82
C ALA A 125 -17.60 25.54 -10.80
N PRO A 126 -17.40 24.85 -9.67
CA PRO A 126 -16.35 25.23 -8.70
C PRO A 126 -14.94 25.10 -9.27
N TRP A 127 -14.71 24.13 -10.14
CA TRP A 127 -13.39 23.93 -10.76
C TRP A 127 -13.10 24.96 -11.85
N ARG A 128 -14.10 25.33 -12.66
CA ARG A 128 -13.96 26.41 -13.63
C ARG A 128 -13.70 27.77 -12.95
N GLU A 129 -14.45 28.08 -11.90
CA GLU A 129 -14.20 29.28 -11.12
C GLU A 129 -12.79 29.30 -10.53
N ARG A 130 -12.33 28.15 -10.02
CA ARG A 130 -10.96 28.00 -9.51
C ARG A 130 -9.92 28.19 -10.62
N ALA A 131 -10.13 27.61 -11.80
CA ALA A 131 -9.24 27.78 -12.94
C ALA A 131 -9.15 29.26 -13.39
N GLU A 132 -10.28 29.96 -13.51
CA GLU A 132 -10.33 31.37 -13.86
C GLU A 132 -9.62 32.24 -12.81
N ARG A 133 -9.87 31.98 -11.53
CA ARG A 133 -9.19 32.70 -10.44
C ARG A 133 -7.68 32.49 -10.49
N VAL A 134 -7.21 31.27 -10.71
CA VAL A 134 -5.76 30.99 -10.78
C VAL A 134 -5.13 31.64 -12.00
N ARG A 135 -5.79 31.64 -13.16
CA ARG A 135 -5.30 32.35 -14.36
C ARG A 135 -5.16 33.83 -14.13
N ARG A 136 -6.02 34.41 -13.29
CA ARG A 136 -6.04 35.86 -13.01
C ARG A 136 -5.11 36.26 -11.87
N GLU A 137 -5.05 35.46 -10.80
CA GLU A 137 -4.45 35.85 -9.51
C GLU A 137 -3.22 34.98 -9.14
N GLY A 138 -2.95 33.92 -9.89
CA GLY A 138 -1.89 32.97 -9.57
C GLY A 138 -2.24 32.07 -8.38
N LEU A 139 -1.25 31.38 -7.82
CA LEU A 139 -1.41 30.34 -6.81
C LEU A 139 -1.17 30.79 -5.37
N ALA A 140 -0.64 32.01 -5.15
CA ALA A 140 -0.21 32.45 -3.83
C ALA A 140 -1.33 32.39 -2.77
N GLY A 141 -2.54 32.82 -3.12
CA GLY A 141 -3.71 32.76 -2.22
C GLY A 141 -4.17 31.35 -1.89
N LEU A 142 -4.08 30.43 -2.85
CA LEU A 142 -4.42 29.01 -2.64
C LEU A 142 -3.38 28.29 -1.78
N ALA A 143 -2.11 28.64 -1.94
CA ALA A 143 -1.01 28.03 -1.16
C ALA A 143 -1.13 28.36 0.34
N GLN A 144 -1.63 29.54 0.72
CA GLN A 144 -1.84 29.90 2.12
C GLN A 144 -2.82 28.99 2.86
N SER A 145 -3.78 28.40 2.16
CA SER A 145 -4.79 27.48 2.73
C SER A 145 -4.52 26.02 2.40
N ALA A 146 -3.34 25.68 1.83
CA ALA A 146 -3.02 24.35 1.38
C ALA A 146 -2.98 23.34 2.55
N ASP A 147 -2.31 23.67 3.64
CA ASP A 147 -2.20 22.79 4.82
C ASP A 147 -3.56 22.39 5.38
N ALA A 148 -4.49 23.33 5.49
CA ALA A 148 -5.84 23.05 6.01
C ALA A 148 -6.68 22.14 5.10
N ARG A 149 -6.36 22.10 3.80
CA ARG A 149 -7.02 21.19 2.84
C ARG A 149 -6.35 19.84 2.74
N TRP A 150 -5.05 19.77 3.01
CA TRP A 150 -4.23 18.60 2.77
C TRP A 150 -3.98 17.74 4.00
N PHE A 151 -3.95 18.36 5.18
CA PHE A 151 -3.52 17.71 6.40
C PHE A 151 -4.48 17.94 7.56
N THR A 152 -4.37 17.11 8.56
CA THR A 152 -5.06 17.35 9.84
C THR A 152 -4.44 18.53 10.60
N PRO A 153 -5.18 19.20 11.48
CA PRO A 153 -4.67 20.32 12.27
C PRO A 153 -3.32 20.00 12.95
N GLY A 154 -2.36 20.90 12.81
CA GLY A 154 -1.03 20.78 13.41
C GLY A 154 -0.02 19.95 12.62
N PHE A 155 -0.41 19.39 11.47
CA PHE A 155 0.53 18.73 10.56
C PHE A 155 0.77 19.60 9.32
N SER A 156 2.01 19.63 8.82
CA SER A 156 2.41 20.33 7.61
C SER A 156 3.62 19.67 6.97
N VAL A 157 3.72 19.79 5.65
CA VAL A 157 4.91 19.46 4.87
C VAL A 157 5.30 20.68 4.03
N PRO A 158 6.18 21.56 4.57
CA PRO A 158 6.51 22.84 3.93
C PRO A 158 7.01 22.72 2.49
N GLY A 159 7.68 21.62 2.14
CA GLY A 159 8.11 21.31 0.78
C GLY A 159 6.93 21.28 -0.20
N LEU A 160 5.88 20.52 0.12
CA LEU A 160 4.70 20.40 -0.74
C LEU A 160 3.91 21.72 -0.85
N VAL A 161 3.87 22.52 0.21
CA VAL A 161 3.25 23.87 0.16
C VAL A 161 4.06 24.81 -0.75
N ARG A 162 5.39 24.70 -0.72
CA ARG A 162 6.27 25.44 -1.64
C ARG A 162 6.02 24.99 -3.09
N ASP A 163 6.01 23.68 -3.37
CA ASP A 163 5.75 23.14 -4.71
C ASP A 163 4.41 23.63 -5.26
N HIS A 164 3.38 23.71 -4.41
CA HIS A 164 2.08 24.28 -4.79
C HIS A 164 2.16 25.76 -5.20
N ARG A 165 2.98 26.54 -4.49
CA ARG A 165 3.16 27.97 -4.80
C ARG A 165 3.95 28.18 -6.09
N GLU A 166 4.89 27.29 -6.37
CA GLU A 166 5.83 27.36 -7.49
C GLU A 166 5.28 26.72 -8.77
N ALA A 167 4.16 26.00 -8.70
CA ALA A 167 3.53 25.43 -9.88
C ALA A 167 3.12 26.53 -10.88
N ASP A 168 3.14 26.18 -12.19
CA ASP A 168 2.69 27.08 -13.25
C ASP A 168 1.18 27.33 -13.16
N PRO A 169 0.72 28.60 -13.05
CA PRO A 169 -0.70 28.90 -12.90
C PRO A 169 -1.56 28.47 -14.09
N GLY A 170 -1.02 28.52 -15.32
CA GLY A 170 -1.72 28.11 -16.53
C GLY A 170 -1.97 26.60 -16.57
N ALA A 171 -0.92 25.82 -16.31
CA ALA A 171 -1.00 24.37 -16.26
C ALA A 171 -1.85 23.88 -15.07
N TYR A 172 -1.72 24.52 -13.90
CA TYR A 172 -2.61 24.23 -12.76
C TYR A 172 -4.07 24.47 -13.11
N ALA A 173 -4.39 25.59 -13.79
CA ALA A 173 -5.74 25.89 -14.23
C ALA A 173 -6.24 24.89 -15.28
N ALA A 174 -5.38 24.40 -16.18
CA ALA A 174 -5.73 23.33 -17.11
C ALA A 174 -6.04 22.01 -16.39
N CYS A 175 -5.31 21.67 -15.31
CA CYS A 175 -5.65 20.56 -14.45
C CYS A 175 -7.01 20.75 -13.73
N CYS A 176 -7.38 21.99 -13.37
CA CYS A 176 -8.73 22.28 -12.85
C CYS A 176 -9.80 22.08 -13.92
N ASP A 177 -9.53 22.46 -15.19
CA ASP A 177 -10.46 22.18 -16.30
C ASP A 177 -10.65 20.66 -16.47
N ALA A 178 -9.59 19.86 -16.32
CA ALA A 178 -9.66 18.42 -16.38
C ALA A 178 -10.57 17.83 -15.28
N LEU A 179 -10.49 18.34 -14.05
CA LEU A 179 -11.36 17.91 -12.94
C LEU A 179 -12.81 18.39 -13.12
N ALA A 180 -13.01 19.57 -13.75
CA ALA A 180 -14.34 20.09 -14.05
C ALA A 180 -15.14 19.18 -14.98
N ALA A 181 -14.49 18.56 -15.95
CA ALA A 181 -15.08 17.68 -16.94
C ALA A 181 -15.13 16.20 -16.52
N PHE A 182 -14.55 15.85 -15.36
CA PHE A 182 -14.37 14.47 -14.96
C PHE A 182 -15.59 13.91 -14.24
N ASP A 183 -16.21 12.89 -14.84
CA ASP A 183 -17.22 12.04 -14.22
C ASP A 183 -17.13 10.62 -14.79
N LEU A 184 -16.79 9.66 -13.94
CA LEU A 184 -16.71 8.25 -14.28
C LEU A 184 -17.66 7.36 -13.45
N ARG A 185 -18.63 7.95 -12.74
CA ARG A 185 -19.54 7.19 -11.86
C ARG A 185 -20.24 6.06 -12.58
N ASP A 186 -20.76 6.33 -13.77
CA ASP A 186 -21.49 5.34 -14.58
C ASP A 186 -20.57 4.27 -15.23
N ARG A 187 -19.25 4.44 -15.12
CA ARG A 187 -18.25 3.55 -15.72
C ARG A 187 -17.40 2.78 -14.71
N LEU A 188 -17.60 3.00 -13.39
CA LEU A 188 -16.83 2.31 -12.35
C LEU A 188 -17.00 0.79 -12.40
N GLY A 189 -18.19 0.30 -12.79
CA GLY A 189 -18.47 -1.12 -12.96
C GLY A 189 -17.67 -1.80 -14.07
N ASP A 190 -17.08 -1.04 -15.01
CA ASP A 190 -16.26 -1.55 -16.10
C ASP A 190 -14.81 -1.86 -15.65
N ILE A 191 -14.42 -1.43 -14.46
CA ILE A 191 -13.07 -1.65 -13.95
C ILE A 191 -12.91 -3.10 -13.51
N ALA A 192 -12.11 -3.85 -14.28
CA ALA A 192 -11.88 -5.29 -14.06
C ALA A 192 -10.57 -5.61 -13.33
N VAL A 193 -9.64 -4.64 -13.20
CA VAL A 193 -8.36 -4.86 -12.52
C VAL A 193 -8.54 -4.85 -11.00
N PRO A 194 -7.73 -5.62 -10.24
CA PRO A 194 -7.71 -5.53 -8.78
C PRO A 194 -7.55 -4.08 -8.34
N THR A 195 -8.43 -3.60 -7.48
CA THR A 195 -8.47 -2.18 -7.11
C THR A 195 -8.44 -2.00 -5.59
N LEU A 196 -7.48 -1.20 -5.11
CA LEU A 196 -7.42 -0.71 -3.74
C LEU A 196 -7.96 0.72 -3.70
N VAL A 197 -8.85 1.00 -2.77
CA VAL A 197 -9.38 2.34 -2.51
C VAL A 197 -8.97 2.76 -1.09
N VAL A 198 -8.27 3.89 -0.97
CA VAL A 198 -7.78 4.38 0.33
C VAL A 198 -8.38 5.75 0.64
N ALA A 199 -9.10 5.86 1.74
CA ALA A 199 -9.70 7.09 2.21
C ALA A 199 -8.99 7.64 3.46
N GLY A 200 -8.65 8.92 3.48
CA GLY A 200 -8.32 9.64 4.72
C GLY A 200 -9.60 9.98 5.47
N ARG A 201 -9.74 9.55 6.74
CA ARG A 201 -10.98 9.83 7.50
C ARG A 201 -11.24 11.31 7.75
N GLN A 202 -10.19 12.13 7.78
CA GLN A 202 -10.25 13.58 7.97
C GLN A 202 -10.04 14.37 6.68
N ASP A 203 -10.19 13.75 5.51
CA ASP A 203 -10.04 14.40 4.22
C ASP A 203 -11.23 15.33 3.92
N PRO A 204 -11.03 16.67 3.86
CA PRO A 204 -12.09 17.60 3.54
C PRO A 204 -12.28 17.80 2.03
N ALA A 205 -11.30 17.38 1.19
CA ALA A 205 -11.33 17.61 -0.25
C ALA A 205 -12.06 16.46 -0.99
N THR A 206 -11.77 15.22 -0.61
CA THR A 206 -12.44 14.03 -1.09
C THR A 206 -12.79 13.15 0.11
N PRO A 207 -13.87 13.50 0.85
CA PRO A 207 -14.24 12.81 2.08
C PRO A 207 -14.58 11.34 1.84
N PRO A 208 -14.53 10.48 2.89
CA PRO A 208 -14.72 9.03 2.76
C PRO A 208 -15.91 8.56 1.92
N PRO A 209 -17.07 9.23 1.88
CA PRO A 209 -18.16 8.83 0.99
C PRO A 209 -17.78 8.74 -0.49
N HIS A 210 -16.88 9.60 -1.00
CA HIS A 210 -16.40 9.54 -2.39
C HIS A 210 -15.63 8.24 -2.67
N LEU A 211 -14.84 7.79 -1.71
CA LEU A 211 -14.04 6.58 -1.84
C LEU A 211 -14.91 5.32 -1.65
N ARG A 212 -15.93 5.39 -0.78
CA ARG A 212 -16.92 4.33 -0.64
C ARG A 212 -17.72 4.14 -1.92
N GLU A 213 -18.15 5.22 -2.58
CA GLU A 213 -18.84 5.17 -3.88
C GLU A 213 -17.99 4.40 -4.91
N ILE A 214 -16.68 4.66 -4.98
CA ILE A 214 -15.78 3.92 -5.87
C ILE A 214 -15.69 2.45 -5.45
N ALA A 215 -15.52 2.17 -4.17
CA ALA A 215 -15.35 0.82 -3.65
C ALA A 215 -16.61 -0.03 -3.82
N ASP A 216 -17.79 0.57 -3.68
CA ASP A 216 -19.08 -0.10 -3.84
C ASP A 216 -19.41 -0.40 -5.31
N ALA A 217 -18.93 0.45 -6.25
CA ALA A 217 -19.22 0.31 -7.67
C ALA A 217 -18.21 -0.54 -8.45
N VAL A 218 -16.95 -0.65 -7.98
CA VAL A 218 -15.89 -1.44 -8.62
C VAL A 218 -15.92 -2.88 -8.11
N PRO A 219 -16.17 -3.90 -8.97
CA PRO A 219 -16.40 -5.29 -8.52
C PRO A 219 -15.28 -5.93 -7.71
N ALA A 220 -14.02 -5.60 -8.00
CA ALA A 220 -12.82 -6.17 -7.36
C ALA A 220 -12.13 -5.18 -6.41
N ALA A 221 -12.89 -4.25 -5.81
CA ALA A 221 -12.32 -3.23 -4.94
C ALA A 221 -12.21 -3.68 -3.48
N THR A 222 -11.14 -3.22 -2.84
CA THR A 222 -10.96 -3.28 -1.38
C THR A 222 -10.84 -1.87 -0.84
N LEU A 223 -11.64 -1.51 0.17
CA LEU A 223 -11.60 -0.20 0.82
C LEU A 223 -10.81 -0.24 2.12
N VAL A 224 -9.92 0.74 2.29
CA VAL A 224 -9.18 1.01 3.53
C VAL A 224 -9.40 2.46 3.95
N GLU A 225 -9.97 2.68 5.14
CA GLU A 225 -10.13 4.01 5.72
C GLU A 225 -9.08 4.25 6.80
N LEU A 226 -8.21 5.24 6.59
CA LEU A 226 -7.09 5.54 7.47
C LEU A 226 -7.47 6.57 8.54
N PRO A 227 -7.51 6.17 9.83
CA PRO A 227 -7.68 7.14 10.91
C PRO A 227 -6.46 8.05 11.01
N GLY A 228 -6.67 9.33 11.32
CA GLY A 228 -5.59 10.31 11.43
C GLY A 228 -5.02 10.80 10.09
N ALA A 229 -5.52 10.32 8.97
CA ALA A 229 -5.12 10.75 7.63
C ALA A 229 -6.12 11.76 7.06
N SER A 230 -5.58 12.76 6.34
CA SER A 230 -6.32 13.70 5.52
C SER A 230 -5.99 13.47 4.03
N HIS A 231 -6.06 14.51 3.18
CA HIS A 231 -6.00 14.41 1.72
C HIS A 231 -4.67 13.87 1.16
N LEU A 232 -3.54 14.29 1.72
CA LEU A 232 -2.22 13.81 1.30
C LEU A 232 -1.73 12.67 2.19
N ALA A 233 -2.50 11.60 2.26
CA ALA A 233 -2.23 10.44 3.11
C ALA A 233 -0.81 9.85 2.96
N PRO A 234 -0.18 9.75 1.77
CA PRO A 234 1.20 9.26 1.66
C PRO A 234 2.22 10.10 2.42
N ALA A 235 2.03 11.43 2.46
CA ALA A 235 2.91 12.31 3.21
C ALA A 235 2.62 12.30 4.71
N GLN A 236 1.35 12.20 5.11
CA GLN A 236 0.91 12.29 6.49
C GLN A 236 1.01 10.96 7.25
N CYS A 237 0.53 9.87 6.65
CA CYS A 237 0.44 8.53 7.25
C CYS A 237 1.19 7.48 6.41
N PRO A 238 2.50 7.67 6.10
CA PRO A 238 3.22 6.85 5.14
C PRO A 238 3.22 5.36 5.49
N ARG A 239 3.35 4.98 6.77
CA ARG A 239 3.34 3.56 7.18
C ARG A 239 2.02 2.89 6.86
N ALA A 240 0.89 3.54 7.15
CA ALA A 240 -0.43 2.97 6.89
C ALA A 240 -0.70 2.85 5.39
N VAL A 241 -0.31 3.86 4.60
CA VAL A 241 -0.38 3.82 3.13
C VAL A 241 0.51 2.70 2.58
N LEU A 242 1.75 2.59 3.06
CA LEU A 242 2.68 1.55 2.64
C LEU A 242 2.13 0.14 2.92
N THR A 243 1.58 -0.10 4.12
CA THR A 243 0.93 -1.38 4.45
C THR A 243 -0.22 -1.70 3.49
N ALA A 244 -1.10 -0.73 3.21
CA ALA A 244 -2.22 -0.92 2.29
C ALA A 244 -1.74 -1.22 0.86
N LEU A 245 -0.75 -0.47 0.35
CA LEU A 245 -0.18 -0.67 -0.98
C LEU A 245 0.52 -2.03 -1.10
N ARG A 246 1.38 -2.40 -0.16
CA ARG A 246 2.07 -3.71 -0.18
C ARG A 246 1.06 -4.85 -0.16
N THR A 247 0.07 -4.81 0.72
CA THR A 247 -0.99 -5.83 0.76
C THR A 247 -1.70 -5.98 -0.59
N HIS A 248 -1.89 -4.87 -1.31
CA HIS A 248 -2.55 -4.86 -2.61
C HIS A 248 -1.65 -5.31 -3.76
N LEU A 249 -0.42 -4.83 -3.81
CA LEU A 249 0.52 -5.06 -4.91
C LEU A 249 1.14 -6.45 -4.88
N ASP A 250 1.51 -6.92 -3.69
CA ASP A 250 2.21 -8.19 -3.50
C ASP A 250 1.23 -9.35 -3.25
N GLY A 251 -0.05 -9.04 -3.14
CA GLY A 251 -1.07 -9.95 -2.63
C GLY A 251 -0.97 -10.11 -1.11
N PRO A 252 -1.82 -10.91 -0.47
CA PRO A 252 -1.52 -11.38 0.88
C PRO A 252 -0.15 -12.05 0.80
N PRO A 253 0.81 -11.65 1.64
CA PRO A 253 2.21 -11.85 1.33
C PRO A 253 2.47 -13.32 1.00
N ALA A 254 2.87 -13.59 -0.24
CA ALA A 254 3.57 -14.83 -0.58
C ALA A 254 4.72 -15.06 0.42
N SER A 255 5.30 -13.97 0.97
CA SER A 255 6.20 -13.95 2.10
C SER A 255 5.61 -14.57 3.37
N GLY A 256 4.38 -14.27 3.77
CA GLY A 256 3.78 -14.85 4.97
C GLY A 256 3.56 -16.36 4.84
N THR A 257 3.07 -16.83 3.72
CA THR A 257 2.97 -18.27 3.45
C THR A 257 4.35 -18.91 3.27
N ALA A 258 5.29 -18.23 2.61
CA ALA A 258 6.67 -18.70 2.47
C ALA A 258 7.35 -18.78 3.85
N VAL A 259 7.30 -17.73 4.66
CA VAL A 259 7.83 -17.73 6.03
C VAL A 259 7.17 -18.79 6.89
N ARG A 260 5.85 -18.97 6.78
CA ARG A 260 5.14 -20.03 7.47
C ARG A 260 5.66 -21.42 7.08
N ARG A 261 5.94 -21.65 5.79
CA ARG A 261 6.55 -22.89 5.29
C ARG A 261 7.98 -23.07 5.81
N GLU A 262 8.79 -22.05 5.78
CA GLU A 262 10.15 -22.11 6.30
C GLU A 262 10.18 -22.43 7.80
N VAL A 263 9.27 -21.86 8.59
CA VAL A 263 9.19 -22.05 10.04
C VAL A 263 8.50 -23.36 10.42
N LEU A 264 7.33 -23.67 9.86
CA LEU A 264 6.53 -24.84 10.24
C LEU A 264 6.75 -26.06 9.36
N GLY A 265 7.35 -25.91 8.19
CA GLY A 265 7.57 -26.93 7.17
C GLY A 265 6.39 -27.10 6.22
N ASP A 266 6.70 -27.49 4.97
CA ASP A 266 5.75 -27.61 3.87
C ASP A 266 4.58 -28.53 4.21
N ALA A 267 4.88 -29.73 4.73
CA ALA A 267 3.86 -30.72 5.05
C ALA A 267 2.81 -30.23 6.06
N HIS A 268 3.20 -29.36 7.01
CA HIS A 268 2.25 -28.76 7.96
C HIS A 268 1.35 -27.76 7.25
N VAL A 269 1.93 -26.88 6.45
CA VAL A 269 1.20 -25.82 5.73
C VAL A 269 0.25 -26.42 4.70
N ASP A 270 0.67 -27.45 3.96
CA ASP A 270 -0.16 -28.15 2.98
C ASP A 270 -1.38 -28.81 3.63
N ARG A 271 -1.20 -29.48 4.79
CA ARG A 271 -2.31 -30.04 5.55
C ARG A 271 -3.28 -28.97 6.06
N ALA A 272 -2.76 -27.81 6.49
CA ALA A 272 -3.59 -26.70 6.94
C ALA A 272 -4.40 -26.10 5.79
N GLN A 273 -3.78 -25.92 4.62
CA GLN A 273 -4.45 -25.44 3.41
C GLN A 273 -5.51 -26.43 2.90
N ALA A 274 -5.20 -27.74 2.89
CA ALA A 274 -6.16 -28.78 2.47
C ALA A 274 -7.41 -28.87 3.38
N ARG A 275 -7.30 -28.43 4.63
CA ARG A 275 -8.42 -28.37 5.58
C ARG A 275 -9.18 -27.04 5.57
N GLN A 276 -8.76 -26.10 4.74
CA GLN A 276 -9.39 -24.78 4.68
C GLN A 276 -10.81 -24.90 4.11
N THR A 277 -11.75 -24.24 4.77
CA THR A 277 -13.15 -24.15 4.35
C THR A 277 -13.52 -22.68 4.20
N PRO A 278 -14.64 -22.32 3.56
CA PRO A 278 -15.12 -20.94 3.51
C PRO A 278 -15.24 -20.28 4.90
N PHE A 279 -15.57 -21.07 5.93
CA PHE A 279 -15.66 -20.60 7.32
C PHE A 279 -14.27 -20.23 7.89
N THR A 280 -13.23 -20.99 7.59
CA THR A 280 -11.87 -20.79 8.15
C THR A 280 -10.97 -19.93 7.25
N ALA A 281 -11.34 -19.70 5.99
CA ALA A 281 -10.50 -19.02 5.00
C ALA A 281 -10.04 -17.65 5.50
N ARG A 282 -10.97 -16.81 5.96
CA ARG A 282 -10.67 -15.46 6.45
C ARG A 282 -9.70 -15.46 7.65
N PHE A 283 -9.81 -16.45 8.52
CA PHE A 283 -8.88 -16.59 9.65
C PHE A 283 -7.50 -17.05 9.19
N GLN A 284 -7.41 -18.00 8.25
CA GLN A 284 -6.13 -18.44 7.67
C GLN A 284 -5.42 -17.31 6.92
N ASP A 285 -6.15 -16.49 6.17
CA ASP A 285 -5.63 -15.30 5.51
C ASP A 285 -5.11 -14.28 6.54
N PHE A 286 -5.87 -14.05 7.61
CA PHE A 286 -5.46 -13.15 8.70
C PHE A 286 -4.15 -13.59 9.34
N ILE A 287 -4.02 -14.86 9.76
CA ILE A 287 -2.79 -15.34 10.41
C ILE A 287 -1.60 -15.37 9.43
N SER A 288 -1.82 -15.73 8.16
CA SER A 288 -0.76 -15.73 7.15
C SER A 288 -0.22 -14.32 6.92
N ARG A 289 -1.09 -13.32 6.85
CA ARG A 289 -0.72 -11.94 6.66
C ARG A 289 -0.11 -11.31 7.90
N TYR A 290 -0.79 -11.39 9.05
CA TYR A 290 -0.39 -10.71 10.28
C TYR A 290 0.76 -11.42 11.00
N ALA A 291 0.58 -12.68 11.38
CA ALA A 291 1.60 -13.39 12.16
C ALA A 291 2.85 -13.68 11.31
N TRP A 292 2.66 -14.28 10.13
CA TRP A 292 3.76 -14.77 9.30
C TRP A 292 4.34 -13.69 8.38
N GLY A 293 3.49 -12.77 7.87
CA GLY A 293 3.92 -11.72 6.94
C GLY A 293 4.47 -10.46 7.61
N GLU A 294 4.04 -10.13 8.84
CA GLU A 294 4.50 -8.93 9.54
C GLU A 294 5.41 -9.28 10.72
N ILE A 295 4.94 -10.14 11.65
CA ILE A 295 5.68 -10.40 12.88
C ILE A 295 6.89 -11.31 12.65
N TRP A 296 6.73 -12.44 11.96
CA TRP A 296 7.82 -13.38 11.73
C TRP A 296 8.84 -12.92 10.67
N THR A 297 8.52 -11.88 9.90
CA THR A 297 9.43 -11.24 8.93
C THR A 297 10.19 -10.04 9.50
N ASP A 298 9.76 -9.50 10.65
CA ASP A 298 10.43 -8.36 11.29
C ASP A 298 11.86 -8.75 11.73
N PRO A 299 12.89 -8.04 11.26
CA PRO A 299 14.30 -8.41 11.49
C PRO A 299 14.82 -8.10 12.90
N THR A 300 14.02 -7.42 13.75
CA THR A 300 14.44 -7.01 15.11
C THR A 300 14.78 -8.20 15.98
N LEU A 301 14.06 -9.32 15.83
CA LEU A 301 14.35 -10.57 16.53
C LEU A 301 14.62 -11.68 15.50
N SER A 302 15.67 -12.47 15.76
CA SER A 302 15.97 -13.66 14.97
C SER A 302 14.82 -14.72 15.08
N ARG A 303 14.75 -15.64 14.12
CA ARG A 303 13.80 -16.77 14.18
C ARG A 303 14.01 -17.66 15.39
N ARG A 304 15.25 -17.77 15.88
CA ARG A 304 15.60 -18.51 17.11
C ARG A 304 14.95 -17.86 18.33
N GLU A 305 15.13 -16.55 18.48
CA GLU A 305 14.56 -15.77 19.59
C GLU A 305 13.03 -15.83 19.56
N ARG A 306 12.41 -15.66 18.38
CA ARG A 306 10.96 -15.80 18.20
C ARG A 306 10.47 -17.20 18.62
N SER A 307 11.21 -18.25 18.27
CA SER A 307 10.86 -19.62 18.69
C SER A 307 10.92 -19.78 20.20
N MET A 308 11.93 -19.24 20.89
CA MET A 308 12.03 -19.28 22.35
C MET A 308 10.85 -18.58 23.02
N ILE A 309 10.50 -17.37 22.54
CA ILE A 309 9.35 -16.61 23.04
C ILE A 309 8.03 -17.36 22.79
N THR A 310 7.87 -17.95 21.62
CA THR A 310 6.66 -18.70 21.25
C THR A 310 6.49 -19.95 22.14
N LEU A 311 7.56 -20.73 22.34
CA LEU A 311 7.53 -21.87 23.25
C LEU A 311 7.10 -21.45 24.65
N THR A 312 7.69 -20.37 25.19
CA THR A 312 7.34 -19.83 26.51
C THR A 312 5.87 -19.43 26.59
N ALA A 313 5.35 -18.73 25.58
CA ALA A 313 3.95 -18.29 25.52
C ALA A 313 2.98 -19.50 25.48
N LEU A 314 3.29 -20.52 24.66
CA LEU A 314 2.45 -21.72 24.53
C LEU A 314 2.40 -22.52 25.84
N VAL A 315 3.51 -22.61 26.57
CA VAL A 315 3.53 -23.22 27.91
C VAL A 315 2.68 -22.41 28.89
N ALA A 316 2.82 -21.10 28.90
CA ALA A 316 2.08 -20.20 29.80
C ALA A 316 0.56 -20.30 29.59
N HIS A 317 0.12 -20.50 28.35
CA HIS A 317 -1.30 -20.62 28.01
C HIS A 317 -1.82 -22.06 27.94
N GLY A 318 -0.98 -23.08 28.17
CA GLY A 318 -1.39 -24.48 28.14
C GLY A 318 -1.75 -25.04 26.76
N HIS A 319 -1.22 -24.45 25.68
CA HIS A 319 -1.49 -24.86 24.29
C HIS A 319 -0.55 -26.00 23.87
N HIS A 320 -0.81 -27.22 24.34
CA HIS A 320 0.10 -28.37 24.17
C HIS A 320 0.20 -28.91 22.74
N ASP A 321 -0.90 -28.84 21.97
CA ASP A 321 -0.90 -29.29 20.57
C ASP A 321 -0.04 -28.36 19.69
N GLU A 322 -0.19 -27.04 19.89
CA GLU A 322 0.63 -26.03 19.24
C GLU A 322 2.08 -26.07 19.73
N LEU A 323 2.31 -26.40 21.03
CA LEU A 323 3.64 -26.57 21.57
C LEU A 323 4.41 -27.68 20.84
N ALA A 324 3.79 -28.83 20.59
CA ALA A 324 4.40 -29.94 19.85
C ALA A 324 4.84 -29.51 18.44
N MET A 325 4.00 -28.75 17.74
CA MET A 325 4.31 -28.17 16.43
C MET A 325 5.49 -27.19 16.51
N HIS A 326 5.47 -26.30 17.50
CA HIS A 326 6.50 -25.28 17.66
C HIS A 326 7.83 -25.81 18.23
N VAL A 327 7.88 -26.96 18.87
CA VAL A 327 9.12 -27.67 19.18
C VAL A 327 9.82 -28.10 17.87
N ARG A 328 9.09 -28.70 16.91
CA ARG A 328 9.63 -29.02 15.57
C ARG A 328 10.07 -27.75 14.82
N ALA A 329 9.28 -26.68 14.89
CA ALA A 329 9.65 -25.41 14.29
C ALA A 329 10.92 -24.81 14.93
N ALA A 330 11.09 -24.88 16.25
CA ALA A 330 12.27 -24.42 16.94
C ALA A 330 13.54 -25.15 16.48
N ARG A 331 13.46 -26.47 16.25
CA ARG A 331 14.55 -27.26 15.67
C ARG A 331 14.93 -26.75 14.27
N ARG A 332 13.93 -26.52 13.37
CA ARG A 332 14.17 -25.95 12.05
C ARG A 332 14.78 -24.56 12.11
N ASN A 333 14.39 -23.77 13.09
CA ASN A 333 14.92 -22.42 13.31
C ASN A 333 16.29 -22.42 14.01
N GLY A 334 16.91 -23.62 14.23
CA GLY A 334 18.27 -23.79 14.67
C GLY A 334 18.44 -23.87 16.19
N LEU A 335 17.39 -24.13 16.98
CA LEU A 335 17.56 -24.44 18.41
C LEU A 335 18.00 -25.89 18.56
N THR A 336 18.93 -26.12 19.52
CA THR A 336 19.30 -27.47 19.93
C THR A 336 18.29 -28.03 20.94
N PRO A 337 18.25 -29.37 21.16
CA PRO A 337 17.44 -29.96 22.22
C PRO A 337 17.75 -29.37 23.60
N GLU A 338 19.03 -29.10 23.89
CA GLU A 338 19.48 -28.51 25.15
C GLU A 338 18.94 -27.09 25.34
N GLU A 339 18.95 -26.28 24.27
CA GLU A 339 18.39 -24.91 24.30
C GLU A 339 16.88 -24.93 24.49
N ILE A 340 16.16 -25.83 23.82
CA ILE A 340 14.71 -26.04 24.04
C ILE A 340 14.48 -26.44 25.49
N GLY A 341 15.27 -27.37 26.02
CA GLY A 341 15.22 -27.76 27.44
C GLY A 341 15.44 -26.58 28.39
N ALA A 342 16.40 -25.72 28.10
CA ALA A 342 16.67 -24.53 28.91
C ALA A 342 15.50 -23.52 28.89
N VAL A 343 14.86 -23.30 27.72
CA VAL A 343 13.65 -22.47 27.61
C VAL A 343 12.51 -23.05 28.45
N LEU A 344 12.25 -24.35 28.34
CA LEU A 344 11.20 -25.03 29.11
C LEU A 344 11.49 -25.04 30.62
N LEU A 345 12.76 -25.19 31.01
CA LEU A 345 13.16 -25.10 32.42
C LEU A 345 12.88 -23.71 33.00
N GLN A 346 13.15 -22.66 32.24
CA GLN A 346 12.84 -21.29 32.66
C GLN A 346 11.32 -21.10 32.87
N THR A 347 10.47 -21.74 32.08
CA THR A 347 9.01 -21.65 32.26
C THR A 347 8.57 -22.25 33.60
N ALA A 348 9.32 -23.19 34.20
CA ALA A 348 8.98 -23.72 35.53
C ALA A 348 8.96 -22.65 36.62
N VAL A 349 9.79 -21.61 36.47
CA VAL A 349 9.86 -20.49 37.44
C VAL A 349 8.64 -19.57 37.28
N TYR A 350 8.24 -19.25 36.06
CA TYR A 350 7.22 -18.24 35.78
C TYR A 350 5.82 -18.79 35.56
N CYS A 351 5.72 -20.06 35.09
CA CYS A 351 4.45 -20.73 34.77
C CYS A 351 4.11 -21.89 35.73
N GLY A 352 5.07 -22.22 36.63
CA GLY A 352 4.95 -23.29 37.60
C GLY A 352 5.42 -24.67 37.10
N VAL A 353 5.89 -25.49 38.02
CA VAL A 353 6.44 -26.83 37.76
C VAL A 353 5.47 -27.74 36.98
N PRO A 354 4.16 -27.80 37.30
CA PRO A 354 3.24 -28.65 36.54
C PRO A 354 3.15 -28.34 35.06
N ALA A 355 3.12 -27.05 34.69
CA ALA A 355 3.09 -26.61 33.30
C ALA A 355 4.38 -26.99 32.56
N ALA A 356 5.54 -26.74 33.18
CA ALA A 356 6.83 -27.14 32.63
C ALA A 356 6.95 -28.66 32.47
N ASN A 357 6.48 -29.44 33.43
CA ASN A 357 6.51 -30.92 33.36
C ASN A 357 5.73 -31.45 32.14
N SER A 358 4.54 -30.91 31.89
CA SER A 358 3.73 -31.25 30.70
C SER A 358 4.43 -30.83 29.40
N ALA A 359 5.13 -29.65 29.42
CA ALA A 359 5.88 -29.16 28.29
C ALA A 359 7.10 -30.05 27.97
N PHE A 360 7.84 -30.49 28.99
CA PHE A 360 8.97 -31.41 28.84
C PHE A 360 8.51 -32.77 28.27
N ALA A 361 7.40 -33.33 28.75
CA ALA A 361 6.84 -34.56 28.20
C ALA A 361 6.47 -34.43 26.72
N THR A 362 5.88 -33.29 26.34
CA THR A 362 5.55 -32.99 24.94
C THR A 362 6.80 -32.86 24.09
N ALA A 363 7.80 -32.08 24.53
CA ALA A 363 9.06 -31.88 23.81
C ALA A 363 9.85 -33.17 23.66
N GLN A 364 9.98 -33.99 24.72
CA GLN A 364 10.67 -35.28 24.69
C GLN A 364 10.08 -36.21 23.63
N ARG A 365 8.74 -36.33 23.57
CA ARG A 365 8.06 -37.11 22.54
C ARG A 365 8.39 -36.64 21.14
N VAL A 366 8.34 -35.31 20.90
CA VAL A 366 8.62 -34.75 19.59
C VAL A 366 10.06 -34.97 19.17
N LEU A 367 11.02 -34.76 20.06
CA LEU A 367 12.45 -34.94 19.77
C LEU A 367 12.77 -36.43 19.48
N ALA A 368 12.17 -37.37 20.20
CA ALA A 368 12.32 -38.81 19.93
C ALA A 368 11.73 -39.22 18.56
N GLU A 369 10.62 -38.62 18.13
CA GLU A 369 10.05 -38.81 16.79
C GLU A 369 10.98 -38.34 15.69
N GLU A 370 11.71 -37.20 15.88
CA GLU A 370 12.68 -36.65 14.92
C GLU A 370 13.97 -37.46 14.81
N GLU A 371 14.40 -38.13 15.89
CA GLU A 371 15.57 -39.01 15.88
C GLU A 371 15.31 -40.37 15.22
N ALA A 372 14.05 -40.78 15.15
CA ALA A 372 13.63 -42.08 14.59
C ALA A 372 13.27 -42.03 13.09
N GLY A 373 13.14 -40.86 12.48
CA GLY A 373 12.76 -40.65 11.09
C GLY A 373 13.85 -40.02 10.24
#